data_68376fef25384cbd5128c11cc2baf7c0
#
_entry.id   68376fef25384cbd5128c11cc2baf7c0
#
_cell.length_a   1.000
_cell.length_b   1.000
_cell.length_c   1.000
_cell.angle_alpha   90.00
_cell.angle_beta   90.00
_cell.angle_gamma   90.00
#
_symmetry.space_group_name_H-M   'P 1'
#
loop_
_entity.id
_entity.type
_entity.pdbx_description
1 polymer ?
#
loop_
_entity_poly.entity_id
_entity_poly.type
_entity_poly.pdbx_seq_one_letter_code
_entity_poly.pdbx_strand_id
1 'polypeptide(L)'
;STTSSTSASSASSTVSTVSTSEESGADETDSTGGAMNGTIGSVIEANLSFKNKDFYIDYSTEDTVKIDLSAPKEADGVKVSGSTVTITEAGTYVLSGTLTDGQVIIDAGDEDDVRLVLENASITCTTTAPIYAKNADKVIISLPENTESTVTDTVTGTDGDDALTAAIFAKCDLSVNGTGTLNVNANANDGITSEDKLKITGGVLNITSADDG
;
A
#
# COMPACT_ATOMS: atom_id res chain seq x y z
N SER A 1 27.06 -36.18 -39.28
CA SER A 1 27.32 -35.13 -38.29
C SER A 1 26.77 -33.80 -38.84
N THR A 2 25.62 -33.39 -38.37
CA THR A 2 25.03 -32.09 -38.68
C THR A 2 24.79 -31.36 -37.38
N THR A 3 25.50 -30.26 -37.17
CA THR A 3 25.35 -29.33 -36.07
C THR A 3 24.31 -28.28 -36.46
N SER A 4 23.25 -28.20 -35.69
CA SER A 4 22.24 -27.15 -35.81
C SER A 4 22.51 -26.07 -34.78
N SER A 5 22.80 -24.86 -35.24
CA SER A 5 22.98 -23.68 -34.40
C SER A 5 21.64 -22.90 -34.27
N THR A 6 21.11 -22.80 -33.07
CA THR A 6 19.98 -21.92 -32.74
C THR A 6 20.53 -20.56 -32.32
N SER A 7 20.18 -19.53 -33.08
CA SER A 7 20.49 -18.15 -32.77
C SER A 7 19.44 -17.58 -31.77
N ALA A 8 19.91 -17.09 -30.63
CA ALA A 8 19.11 -16.35 -29.69
C ALA A 8 18.95 -14.88 -30.14
N SER A 9 17.71 -14.44 -30.29
CA SER A 9 17.36 -13.04 -30.56
C SER A 9 17.38 -12.26 -29.25
N SER A 10 18.30 -11.31 -29.14
CA SER A 10 18.33 -10.35 -28.03
C SER A 10 17.35 -9.21 -28.30
N ALA A 11 16.33 -9.10 -27.47
CA ALA A 11 15.48 -7.91 -27.43
C ALA A 11 16.21 -6.78 -26.71
N SER A 12 16.53 -5.71 -27.45
CA SER A 12 17.09 -4.47 -26.90
C SER A 12 15.95 -3.59 -26.37
N SER A 13 15.88 -3.42 -25.05
CA SER A 13 14.99 -2.40 -24.44
C SER A 13 15.69 -1.06 -24.44
N THR A 14 15.20 -0.11 -25.22
CA THR A 14 15.64 1.29 -25.18
C THR A 14 15.00 1.98 -23.97
N VAL A 15 15.82 2.29 -22.97
CA VAL A 15 15.44 3.18 -21.86
C VAL A 15 15.55 4.61 -22.38
N SER A 16 14.41 5.31 -22.45
CA SER A 16 14.40 6.74 -22.69
C SER A 16 14.71 7.47 -21.38
N THR A 17 15.89 8.09 -21.29
CA THR A 17 16.25 8.99 -20.20
C THR A 17 15.51 10.32 -20.34
N VAL A 18 14.65 10.65 -19.38
CA VAL A 18 14.08 11.98 -19.21
C VAL A 18 15.09 12.83 -18.45
N SER A 19 15.58 13.90 -19.09
CA SER A 19 16.44 14.88 -18.44
C SER A 19 15.58 15.79 -17.55
N THR A 20 15.81 15.80 -16.26
CA THR A 20 15.23 16.78 -15.34
C THR A 20 16.11 18.03 -15.33
N SER A 21 15.54 19.17 -15.71
CA SER A 21 16.13 20.49 -15.41
C SER A 21 15.68 20.89 -14.00
N GLU A 22 16.65 21.16 -13.12
CA GLU A 22 16.42 21.70 -11.79
C GLU A 22 15.91 23.14 -11.90
N GLU A 23 14.72 23.40 -11.36
CA GLU A 23 14.29 24.73 -10.98
C GLU A 23 13.65 24.66 -9.59
N SER A 24 14.23 25.45 -8.67
CA SER A 24 13.81 25.57 -7.29
C SER A 24 12.55 26.42 -7.18
N GLY A 25 11.44 25.84 -6.79
CA GLY A 25 10.22 26.54 -6.46
C GLY A 25 9.21 25.55 -5.88
N ALA A 26 8.81 25.80 -4.65
CA ALA A 26 7.77 25.01 -4.02
C ALA A 26 6.43 25.24 -4.73
N ASP A 27 6.03 24.29 -5.57
CA ASP A 27 4.67 24.17 -6.06
C ASP A 27 4.44 22.69 -6.41
N GLU A 28 3.38 22.10 -5.87
CA GLU A 28 3.01 20.72 -6.15
C GLU A 28 2.55 20.60 -7.62
N THR A 29 3.47 20.29 -8.54
CA THR A 29 3.08 20.03 -9.92
C THR A 29 2.46 18.64 -10.03
N ASP A 30 1.16 18.64 -10.31
CA ASP A 30 0.40 17.46 -10.74
C ASP A 30 0.96 16.96 -12.08
N SER A 31 1.58 15.78 -12.08
CA SER A 31 2.16 15.18 -13.28
C SER A 31 1.10 14.38 -14.01
N THR A 32 0.57 14.91 -15.12
CA THR A 32 -0.34 14.21 -16.01
C THR A 32 0.38 13.07 -16.73
N GLY A 33 -0.02 11.84 -16.47
CA GLY A 33 0.57 10.62 -17.03
C GLY A 33 0.31 10.43 -18.51
N GLY A 34 1.29 9.87 -19.18
CA GLY A 34 1.30 9.63 -20.62
C GLY A 34 0.41 8.47 -21.08
N ALA A 35 0.00 8.54 -22.34
CA ALA A 35 -0.86 7.57 -23.02
C ALA A 35 -0.19 6.20 -23.17
N MET A 36 -0.89 5.13 -22.79
CA MET A 36 -0.51 3.74 -23.08
C MET A 36 -1.06 3.36 -24.46
N ASN A 37 -0.18 3.04 -25.40
CA ASN A 37 -0.55 2.63 -26.76
C ASN A 37 -0.65 1.10 -26.84
N GLY A 38 -1.83 0.57 -26.71
CA GLY A 38 -2.13 -0.84 -26.88
C GLY A 38 -2.60 -1.15 -28.32
N THR A 39 -2.12 -2.24 -28.90
CA THR A 39 -2.29 -2.66 -30.31
C THR A 39 -3.70 -3.20 -30.63
N ILE A 40 -4.74 -2.85 -29.91
CA ILE A 40 -6.13 -3.21 -30.22
C ILE A 40 -7.03 -1.98 -30.13
N GLY A 41 -7.13 -1.23 -31.18
CA GLY A 41 -8.27 -0.46 -31.68
C GLY A 41 -8.99 0.53 -30.79
N SER A 42 -8.60 0.78 -29.55
CA SER A 42 -9.13 1.85 -28.72
C SER A 42 -8.05 2.43 -27.81
N VAL A 43 -7.80 3.72 -27.95
CA VAL A 43 -6.98 4.48 -27.00
C VAL A 43 -7.84 4.69 -25.76
N ILE A 44 -7.50 4.02 -24.66
CA ILE A 44 -8.06 4.35 -23.35
C ILE A 44 -7.16 5.47 -22.80
N GLU A 45 -7.60 6.71 -22.90
CA GLU A 45 -7.00 7.81 -22.17
C GLU A 45 -7.36 7.64 -20.68
N ALA A 46 -6.52 6.94 -19.94
CA ALA A 46 -6.62 6.93 -18.49
C ALA A 46 -5.98 8.22 -17.97
N ASN A 47 -6.78 9.12 -17.42
CA ASN A 47 -6.31 10.33 -16.76
C ASN A 47 -5.78 9.95 -15.36
N LEU A 48 -4.55 9.44 -15.32
CA LEU A 48 -3.88 9.02 -14.09
C LEU A 48 -3.03 10.19 -13.59
N SER A 49 -3.40 10.75 -12.45
CA SER A 49 -2.57 11.73 -11.77
C SER A 49 -1.88 11.08 -10.55
N PHE A 50 -0.55 11.12 -10.54
CA PHE A 50 0.26 10.64 -9.43
C PHE A 50 0.97 11.82 -8.77
N LYS A 51 1.05 11.80 -7.44
CA LYS A 51 1.88 12.73 -6.64
C LYS A 51 3.19 12.03 -6.27
N ASN A 52 4.23 12.80 -5.95
CA ASN A 52 5.52 12.22 -5.51
C ASN A 52 5.35 11.26 -4.32
N LYS A 53 4.42 11.57 -3.40
CA LYS A 53 4.10 10.72 -2.25
C LYS A 53 3.46 9.36 -2.60
N ASP A 54 2.96 9.18 -3.83
CA ASP A 54 2.43 7.90 -4.29
C ASP A 54 3.55 6.89 -4.62
N PHE A 55 4.80 7.34 -4.77
CA PHE A 55 5.95 6.50 -5.03
C PHE A 55 6.73 6.19 -3.76
N TYR A 56 7.54 5.14 -3.80
CA TYR A 56 8.39 4.78 -2.67
C TYR A 56 9.41 5.89 -2.39
N ILE A 57 9.49 6.28 -1.13
CA ILE A 57 10.49 7.22 -0.61
C ILE A 57 11.29 6.47 0.44
N ASP A 58 12.62 6.59 0.39
CA ASP A 58 13.48 6.05 1.42
C ASP A 58 13.22 6.80 2.74
N TYR A 59 12.68 6.08 3.73
CA TYR A 59 12.32 6.61 5.04
C TYR A 59 13.46 6.53 6.06
N SER A 60 14.63 6.05 5.67
CA SER A 60 15.79 5.85 6.57
C SER A 60 16.30 7.16 7.21
N THR A 61 15.99 8.30 6.60
CA THR A 61 16.35 9.64 7.07
C THR A 61 15.19 10.39 7.71
N GLU A 62 13.99 9.82 7.75
CA GLU A 62 12.80 10.42 8.36
C GLU A 62 12.72 10.10 9.86
N ASP A 63 12.09 10.98 10.61
CA ASP A 63 11.65 10.65 11.97
C ASP A 63 10.53 9.63 11.88
N THR A 64 10.80 8.40 12.30
CA THR A 64 9.86 7.29 12.22
C THR A 64 9.45 6.79 13.58
N VAL A 65 8.19 6.46 13.75
CA VAL A 65 7.68 5.76 14.92
C VAL A 65 7.69 4.25 14.64
N LYS A 66 8.46 3.49 15.43
CA LYS A 66 8.54 2.03 15.29
C LYS A 66 7.53 1.34 16.19
N ILE A 67 6.74 0.45 15.59
CA ILE A 67 5.69 -0.32 16.26
C ILE A 67 6.01 -1.81 16.13
N ASP A 68 6.36 -2.45 17.25
CA ASP A 68 6.43 -3.90 17.36
C ASP A 68 5.02 -4.46 17.62
N LEU A 69 4.42 -5.04 16.60
CA LEU A 69 3.07 -5.60 16.64
C LEU A 69 2.95 -6.80 17.58
N SER A 70 4.06 -7.46 17.94
CA SER A 70 4.06 -8.58 18.88
C SER A 70 3.89 -8.12 20.33
N ALA A 71 4.20 -6.85 20.61
CA ALA A 71 4.06 -6.22 21.92
C ALA A 71 3.84 -4.71 21.77
N PRO A 72 2.71 -4.29 21.17
CA PRO A 72 2.47 -2.90 20.81
C PRO A 72 2.43 -2.02 22.05
N LYS A 73 3.00 -0.82 21.92
CA LYS A 73 3.07 0.18 23.00
C LYS A 73 2.66 1.55 22.47
N GLU A 74 2.12 2.35 23.36
CA GLU A 74 1.86 3.77 23.08
C GLU A 74 3.15 4.51 22.73
N ALA A 75 3.06 5.41 21.76
CA ALA A 75 4.14 6.29 21.31
C ALA A 75 3.51 7.60 20.78
N ASP A 76 4.32 8.54 20.29
CA ASP A 76 3.81 9.74 19.64
C ASP A 76 2.91 9.35 18.44
N GLY A 77 1.69 9.89 18.42
CA GLY A 77 0.68 9.58 17.42
C GLY A 77 0.17 8.13 17.47
N VAL A 78 0.50 7.31 18.48
CA VAL A 78 0.08 5.92 18.60
C VAL A 78 -0.60 5.64 19.92
N LYS A 79 -1.84 5.17 19.87
CA LYS A 79 -2.61 4.67 21.02
C LYS A 79 -2.77 3.15 20.92
N VAL A 80 -2.73 2.48 22.05
CA VAL A 80 -2.91 1.01 22.13
C VAL A 80 -4.02 0.69 23.10
N SER A 81 -4.99 -0.12 22.65
CA SER A 81 -6.09 -0.61 23.50
C SER A 81 -6.31 -2.09 23.22
N GLY A 82 -5.89 -2.95 24.15
CA GLY A 82 -5.88 -4.40 23.90
C GLY A 82 -5.00 -4.76 22.71
N SER A 83 -5.58 -5.39 21.69
CA SER A 83 -4.91 -5.71 20.42
C SER A 83 -5.20 -4.69 19.30
N THR A 84 -5.75 -3.53 19.63
CA THR A 84 -5.96 -2.46 18.66
C THR A 84 -4.87 -1.40 18.79
N VAL A 85 -4.20 -1.14 17.67
CA VAL A 85 -3.21 -0.07 17.50
C VAL A 85 -3.85 1.04 16.69
N THR A 86 -3.98 2.25 17.25
CA THR A 86 -4.56 3.41 16.55
C THR A 86 -3.51 4.48 16.31
N ILE A 87 -3.29 4.83 15.06
CA ILE A 87 -2.44 5.93 14.62
C ILE A 87 -3.31 7.17 14.50
N THR A 88 -2.93 8.25 15.19
CA THR A 88 -3.77 9.44 15.35
C THR A 88 -3.16 10.73 14.82
N GLU A 89 -1.98 10.68 14.22
CA GLU A 89 -1.25 11.84 13.71
C GLU A 89 -0.56 11.51 12.39
N ALA A 90 -0.30 12.54 11.57
CA ALA A 90 0.52 12.43 10.38
C ALA A 90 1.92 11.90 10.72
N GLY A 91 2.53 11.14 9.81
CA GLY A 91 3.89 10.65 9.99
C GLY A 91 4.19 9.33 9.32
N THR A 92 5.39 8.83 9.59
CA THR A 92 5.87 7.54 9.08
C THR A 92 5.99 6.54 10.22
N TYR A 93 5.22 5.46 10.12
CA TYR A 93 5.10 4.41 11.13
C TYR A 93 5.64 3.08 10.56
N VAL A 94 6.68 2.55 11.19
CA VAL A 94 7.30 1.30 10.78
C VAL A 94 6.73 0.15 11.62
N LEU A 95 5.98 -0.72 10.99
CA LEU A 95 5.30 -1.84 11.61
C LEU A 95 6.11 -3.11 11.37
N SER A 96 6.42 -3.85 12.44
CA SER A 96 7.10 -5.14 12.38
C SER A 96 6.52 -6.13 13.39
N GLY A 97 6.83 -7.41 13.25
CA GLY A 97 6.34 -8.44 14.16
C GLY A 97 4.92 -8.91 13.85
N THR A 98 4.27 -9.56 14.82
CA THR A 98 3.00 -10.27 14.59
C THR A 98 1.89 -9.83 15.53
N LEU A 99 0.79 -9.38 14.97
CA LEU A 99 -0.48 -9.15 15.66
C LEU A 99 -1.42 -10.33 15.34
N THR A 100 -1.58 -11.24 16.28
CA THR A 100 -2.26 -12.54 16.03
C THR A 100 -3.77 -12.45 15.94
N ASP A 101 -4.37 -11.48 16.63
CA ASP A 101 -5.80 -11.13 16.53
C ASP A 101 -6.00 -9.70 16.98
N GLY A 102 -5.98 -8.78 16.02
CA GLY A 102 -6.08 -7.35 16.30
C GLY A 102 -6.16 -6.51 15.05
N GLN A 103 -6.21 -5.21 15.26
CA GLN A 103 -6.46 -4.22 14.22
C GLN A 103 -5.47 -3.06 14.29
N VAL A 104 -5.03 -2.60 13.15
CA VAL A 104 -4.33 -1.31 12.98
C VAL A 104 -5.32 -0.32 12.39
N ILE A 105 -5.65 0.72 13.13
CA ILE A 105 -6.56 1.80 12.72
C ILE A 105 -5.74 3.05 12.45
N ILE A 106 -6.01 3.74 11.35
CA ILE A 106 -5.54 5.09 11.08
C ILE A 106 -6.75 6.02 11.29
N ASP A 107 -6.65 6.90 12.28
CA ASP A 107 -7.68 7.89 12.65
C ASP A 107 -6.98 9.22 12.93
N ALA A 108 -6.34 9.76 11.87
CA ALA A 108 -5.60 11.02 11.87
C ALA A 108 -6.48 12.18 11.42
N GLY A 109 -5.92 13.36 11.20
CA GLY A 109 -6.66 14.51 10.69
C GLY A 109 -7.01 14.40 9.21
N ASP A 110 -8.04 15.11 8.76
CA ASP A 110 -8.54 15.10 7.38
C ASP A 110 -7.52 15.61 6.35
N GLU A 111 -6.48 16.33 6.80
CA GLU A 111 -5.38 16.84 5.96
C GLU A 111 -4.07 16.08 6.20
N ASP A 112 -4.09 15.01 6.99
CA ASP A 112 -2.91 14.27 7.40
C ASP A 112 -2.57 13.13 6.43
N ASP A 113 -1.29 13.06 6.05
CA ASP A 113 -0.75 11.90 5.35
C ASP A 113 -0.13 10.93 6.37
N VAL A 114 -0.51 9.67 6.30
CA VAL A 114 0.04 8.61 7.14
C VAL A 114 0.71 7.56 6.28
N ARG A 115 2.00 7.32 6.52
CA ARG A 115 2.76 6.24 5.87
C ARG A 115 2.91 5.05 6.80
N LEU A 116 2.42 3.90 6.37
CA LEU A 116 2.67 2.60 7.00
C LEU A 116 3.78 1.87 6.24
N VAL A 117 4.93 1.71 6.86
CA VAL A 117 6.03 0.90 6.35
C VAL A 117 5.88 -0.50 6.93
N LEU A 118 5.65 -1.51 6.09
CA LEU A 118 5.47 -2.89 6.53
C LEU A 118 6.80 -3.64 6.44
N GLU A 119 7.52 -3.73 7.56
CA GLU A 119 8.80 -4.47 7.68
C GLU A 119 8.58 -5.87 8.26
N ASN A 120 8.24 -6.85 7.41
CA ASN A 120 7.93 -8.21 7.84
C ASN A 120 6.83 -8.26 8.92
N ALA A 121 5.80 -7.46 8.71
CA ALA A 121 4.64 -7.37 9.58
C ALA A 121 3.64 -8.47 9.24
N SER A 122 3.05 -9.10 10.26
CA SER A 122 1.95 -10.06 10.11
C SER A 122 0.78 -9.60 10.95
N ILE A 123 -0.35 -9.30 10.32
CA ILE A 123 -1.55 -8.79 10.99
C ILE A 123 -2.71 -9.71 10.66
N THR A 124 -3.33 -10.28 11.68
CA THR A 124 -4.53 -11.10 11.54
C THR A 124 -5.64 -10.51 12.39
N CYS A 125 -6.86 -10.45 11.87
CA CYS A 125 -8.04 -10.06 12.63
C CYS A 125 -9.19 -11.03 12.36
N THR A 126 -9.85 -11.46 13.44
CA THR A 126 -10.96 -12.44 13.36
C THR A 126 -12.33 -11.78 13.37
N THR A 127 -12.41 -10.47 13.59
CA THR A 127 -13.67 -9.75 13.83
C THR A 127 -13.96 -8.61 12.87
N THR A 128 -12.93 -8.07 12.19
CA THR A 128 -13.04 -6.89 11.32
C THR A 128 -11.83 -6.79 10.40
N ALA A 129 -11.74 -5.72 9.59
CA ALA A 129 -10.57 -5.44 8.76
C ALA A 129 -9.29 -5.35 9.60
N PRO A 130 -8.23 -6.12 9.31
CA PRO A 130 -6.94 -6.03 10.00
C PRO A 130 -6.29 -4.64 9.88
N ILE A 131 -6.42 -3.96 8.74
CA ILE A 131 -5.98 -2.58 8.53
C ILE A 131 -7.18 -1.73 8.12
N TYR A 132 -7.45 -0.69 8.90
CA TYR A 132 -8.56 0.23 8.66
C TYR A 132 -8.08 1.68 8.66
N ALA A 133 -8.03 2.30 7.48
CA ALA A 133 -7.84 3.75 7.35
C ALA A 133 -9.20 4.45 7.50
N LYS A 134 -9.53 4.82 8.73
CA LYS A 134 -10.80 5.43 9.09
C LYS A 134 -10.85 6.90 8.71
N ASN A 135 -9.74 7.62 8.94
CA ASN A 135 -9.61 9.04 8.64
C ASN A 135 -8.16 9.44 8.37
N ALA A 136 -7.91 10.11 7.25
CA ALA A 136 -6.68 10.76 6.83
C ALA A 136 -6.95 11.50 5.49
N ASP A 137 -6.05 12.39 5.02
CA ASP A 137 -6.04 12.79 3.60
C ASP A 137 -5.63 11.59 2.74
N LYS A 138 -4.55 10.94 3.16
CA LYS A 138 -4.03 9.77 2.46
C LYS A 138 -3.32 8.79 3.37
N VAL A 139 -3.52 7.51 3.12
CA VAL A 139 -2.70 6.43 3.66
C VAL A 139 -1.78 5.86 2.58
N ILE A 140 -0.51 5.68 2.92
CA ILE A 140 0.51 5.15 2.01
C ILE A 140 1.09 3.89 2.64
N ILE A 141 0.87 2.73 2.03
CA ILE A 141 1.51 1.47 2.42
C ILE A 141 2.80 1.34 1.63
N SER A 142 3.94 1.35 2.32
CA SER A 142 5.27 1.21 1.74
C SER A 142 5.86 -0.15 2.07
N LEU A 143 6.33 -0.86 1.05
CA LEU A 143 6.89 -2.20 1.12
C LEU A 143 8.40 -2.14 0.85
N PRO A 144 9.24 -2.15 1.89
CA PRO A 144 10.70 -2.09 1.72
C PRO A 144 11.23 -3.29 0.94
N GLU A 145 12.35 -3.11 0.28
CA GLU A 145 13.04 -4.17 -0.43
C GLU A 145 13.40 -5.34 0.52
N ASN A 146 13.26 -6.57 0.03
CA ASN A 146 13.54 -7.80 0.78
C ASN A 146 12.67 -7.99 2.05
N THR A 147 11.50 -7.36 2.10
CA THR A 147 10.51 -7.62 3.15
C THR A 147 9.32 -8.38 2.60
N GLU A 148 8.72 -9.20 3.46
CA GLU A 148 7.47 -9.90 3.17
C GLU A 148 6.52 -9.71 4.34
N SER A 149 5.37 -9.08 4.08
CA SER A 149 4.35 -8.81 5.08
C SER A 149 3.04 -9.51 4.72
N THR A 150 2.23 -9.82 5.73
CA THR A 150 0.98 -10.54 5.55
C THR A 150 -0.15 -9.85 6.31
N VAL A 151 -1.28 -9.66 5.64
CA VAL A 151 -2.52 -9.18 6.24
C VAL A 151 -3.59 -10.23 6.01
N THR A 152 -4.20 -10.71 7.08
CA THR A 152 -5.19 -11.80 7.02
C THR A 152 -6.47 -11.40 7.72
N ASP A 153 -7.55 -11.40 6.97
CA ASP A 153 -8.91 -11.32 7.47
C ASP A 153 -9.47 -12.73 7.59
N THR A 154 -9.99 -13.08 8.76
CA THR A 154 -10.67 -14.35 9.00
C THR A 154 -12.11 -14.15 9.47
N VAL A 155 -12.68 -12.98 9.22
CA VAL A 155 -14.06 -12.63 9.58
C VAL A 155 -15.03 -13.60 8.90
N THR A 156 -16.02 -14.08 9.61
CA THR A 156 -17.12 -14.88 9.08
C THR A 156 -18.42 -14.10 9.22
N GLY A 157 -18.85 -13.50 8.10
CA GLY A 157 -20.11 -12.75 8.01
C GLY A 157 -19.97 -11.30 8.44
N THR A 158 -20.03 -10.40 7.47
CA THR A 158 -20.08 -8.98 7.66
C THR A 158 -21.41 -8.47 7.13
N ASP A 159 -22.44 -8.53 7.95
CA ASP A 159 -23.75 -7.98 7.64
C ASP A 159 -23.91 -6.62 8.35
N GLY A 160 -24.13 -5.54 7.61
CA GLY A 160 -24.45 -4.22 8.14
C GLY A 160 -23.87 -3.07 7.33
N ASP A 161 -24.52 -1.91 7.41
CA ASP A 161 -24.13 -0.70 6.63
C ASP A 161 -22.76 -0.12 7.04
N ASP A 162 -22.22 -0.51 8.21
CA ASP A 162 -20.90 -0.10 8.71
C ASP A 162 -19.84 -1.21 8.60
N ALA A 163 -20.11 -2.29 7.86
CA ALA A 163 -19.20 -3.40 7.70
C ALA A 163 -17.95 -2.97 6.91
N LEU A 164 -16.77 -3.31 7.44
CA LEU A 164 -15.51 -3.14 6.70
C LEU A 164 -15.36 -4.33 5.76
N THR A 165 -15.53 -4.09 4.48
CA THR A 165 -15.67 -5.11 3.45
C THR A 165 -14.37 -5.55 2.80
N ALA A 166 -13.22 -5.26 3.42
CA ALA A 166 -11.91 -5.67 2.90
C ALA A 166 -10.91 -5.96 4.03
N ALA A 167 -9.90 -6.78 3.75
CA ALA A 167 -8.79 -7.00 4.68
C ALA A 167 -7.96 -5.71 4.90
N ILE A 168 -7.82 -4.89 3.87
CA ILE A 168 -7.29 -3.53 3.95
C ILE A 168 -8.38 -2.59 3.46
N PHE A 169 -8.99 -1.85 4.37
CA PHE A 169 -10.10 -0.95 4.05
C PHE A 169 -9.74 0.50 4.33
N ALA A 170 -9.91 1.37 3.34
CA ALA A 170 -9.63 2.80 3.49
C ALA A 170 -10.85 3.65 3.10
N LYS A 171 -11.19 4.63 3.96
CA LYS A 171 -12.18 5.69 3.68
C LYS A 171 -11.59 6.94 3.05
N CYS A 172 -10.31 6.91 2.71
CA CYS A 172 -9.54 8.00 2.14
C CYS A 172 -8.66 7.49 0.99
N ASP A 173 -7.91 8.36 0.35
CA ASP A 173 -6.94 7.98 -0.68
C ASP A 173 -5.96 6.92 -0.12
N LEU A 174 -5.77 5.82 -0.85
CA LEU A 174 -4.83 4.75 -0.50
C LEU A 174 -3.79 4.57 -1.61
N SER A 175 -2.52 4.54 -1.23
CA SER A 175 -1.43 4.20 -2.16
C SER A 175 -0.63 3.02 -1.64
N VAL A 176 -0.20 2.12 -2.53
CA VAL A 176 0.74 1.03 -2.23
C VAL A 176 1.97 1.19 -3.11
N ASN A 177 3.15 1.13 -2.51
CA ASN A 177 4.41 1.31 -3.23
C ASN A 177 5.55 0.47 -2.62
N GLY A 178 6.73 0.53 -3.26
CA GLY A 178 7.93 -0.18 -2.82
C GLY A 178 8.30 -1.35 -3.73
N THR A 179 9.13 -2.26 -3.24
CA THR A 179 9.61 -3.44 -3.97
C THR A 179 9.48 -4.73 -3.17
N GLY A 180 9.06 -4.64 -1.90
CA GLY A 180 8.76 -5.79 -1.05
C GLY A 180 7.48 -6.51 -1.44
N THR A 181 7.14 -7.54 -0.68
CA THR A 181 5.96 -8.39 -0.90
C THR A 181 4.89 -8.15 0.16
N LEU A 182 3.64 -8.03 -0.27
CA LEU A 182 2.46 -8.00 0.58
C LEU A 182 1.52 -9.14 0.19
N ASN A 183 1.29 -10.06 1.12
CA ASN A 183 0.30 -11.12 1.00
C ASN A 183 -0.98 -10.66 1.71
N VAL A 184 -2.10 -10.62 0.99
CA VAL A 184 -3.42 -10.26 1.53
C VAL A 184 -4.33 -11.48 1.40
N ASN A 185 -4.81 -11.98 2.54
CA ASN A 185 -5.72 -13.12 2.61
C ASN A 185 -7.05 -12.65 3.19
N ALA A 186 -7.98 -12.29 2.31
CA ALA A 186 -9.32 -11.87 2.68
C ALA A 186 -10.28 -13.09 2.55
N ASN A 187 -10.54 -13.76 3.67
CA ASN A 187 -11.31 -15.01 3.64
C ASN A 187 -12.83 -14.80 3.58
N ALA A 188 -13.30 -13.59 3.78
CA ALA A 188 -14.73 -13.27 3.79
C ALA A 188 -15.14 -12.16 2.81
N ASN A 189 -14.22 -11.26 2.46
CA ASN A 189 -14.51 -10.04 1.74
C ASN A 189 -13.46 -9.75 0.65
N ASP A 190 -13.39 -8.48 0.23
CA ASP A 190 -12.40 -7.99 -0.71
C ASP A 190 -10.99 -7.99 -0.12
N GLY A 191 -9.98 -8.00 -0.98
CA GLY A 191 -8.58 -7.91 -0.56
C GLY A 191 -8.23 -6.51 -0.09
N ILE A 192 -8.34 -5.53 -0.96
CA ILE A 192 -7.98 -4.12 -0.71
C ILE A 192 -9.04 -3.20 -1.29
N THR A 193 -9.65 -2.36 -0.45
CA THR A 193 -10.67 -1.40 -0.86
C THR A 193 -10.33 0.01 -0.40
N SER A 194 -10.55 1.00 -1.27
CA SER A 194 -10.55 2.41 -0.94
C SER A 194 -11.85 3.05 -1.41
N GLU A 195 -12.54 3.78 -0.55
CA GLU A 195 -13.74 4.53 -0.91
C GLU A 195 -13.43 5.73 -1.84
N ASP A 196 -12.18 6.22 -1.81
CA ASP A 196 -11.72 7.30 -2.69
C ASP A 196 -10.85 6.76 -3.84
N LYS A 197 -9.52 6.90 -3.77
CA LYS A 197 -8.61 6.47 -4.84
C LYS A 197 -7.67 5.40 -4.34
N LEU A 198 -7.60 4.30 -5.06
CA LEU A 198 -6.57 3.29 -4.89
C LEU A 198 -5.50 3.43 -5.98
N LYS A 199 -4.24 3.61 -5.56
CA LYS A 199 -3.08 3.68 -6.44
C LYS A 199 -2.04 2.65 -6.04
N ILE A 200 -1.64 1.81 -6.98
CA ILE A 200 -0.56 0.82 -6.79
C ILE A 200 0.58 1.21 -7.73
N THR A 201 1.68 1.69 -7.16
CA THR A 201 2.84 2.18 -7.92
C THR A 201 4.06 1.25 -7.81
N GLY A 202 3.97 0.22 -6.97
CA GLY A 202 5.03 -0.77 -6.79
C GLY A 202 4.67 -1.85 -5.78
N GLY A 203 5.59 -2.79 -5.57
CA GLY A 203 5.42 -3.95 -4.72
C GLY A 203 4.98 -5.20 -5.45
N VAL A 204 5.15 -6.35 -4.79
CA VAL A 204 4.57 -7.63 -5.20
C VAL A 204 3.35 -7.86 -4.31
N LEU A 205 2.15 -7.83 -4.90
CA LEU A 205 0.92 -8.05 -4.18
C LEU A 205 0.35 -9.42 -4.54
N ASN A 206 0.23 -10.29 -3.54
CA ASN A 206 -0.42 -11.59 -3.65
C ASN A 206 -1.74 -11.50 -2.91
N ILE A 207 -2.83 -11.36 -3.63
CA ILE A 207 -4.16 -11.16 -3.03
C ILE A 207 -4.98 -12.43 -3.26
N THR A 208 -5.53 -12.97 -2.17
CA THR A 208 -6.55 -14.02 -2.20
C THR A 208 -7.77 -13.46 -1.47
N SER A 209 -8.87 -13.38 -2.16
CA SER A 209 -10.13 -12.87 -1.61
C SER A 209 -11.27 -13.85 -1.84
N ALA A 210 -12.30 -13.76 -1.00
CA ALA A 210 -13.52 -14.55 -1.16
C ALA A 210 -14.50 -13.86 -2.12
N ASP A 211 -14.38 -12.55 -2.27
CA ASP A 211 -15.16 -11.72 -3.21
C ASP A 211 -14.21 -11.07 -4.22
N ASP A 212 -13.95 -9.77 -4.19
CA ASP A 212 -13.06 -9.11 -5.14
C ASP A 212 -11.60 -8.97 -4.62
N GLY A 213 -10.63 -9.10 -5.54
CA GLY A 213 -9.19 -9.05 -5.24
C GLY A 213 -8.56 -7.68 -5.38
#